data_aa4c530c8e26beb2ad5bf843c4b78bc2
#
_entry.id   aa4c530c8e26beb2ad5bf843c4b78bc2
#
_cell.length_a   1.000
_cell.length_b   1.000
_cell.length_c   1.000
_cell.angle_alpha   90.00
_cell.angle_beta   90.00
_cell.angle_gamma   90.00
#
_symmetry.space_group_name_H-M   'P 1'
#
loop_
_entity.id
_entity.type
_entity.pdbx_description
1 polymer ?
#
loop_
_entity_poly.entity_id
_entity_poly.type
_entity_poly.pdbx_seq_one_letter_code
_entity_poly.pdbx_strand_id
1 'polypeptide(L)'
;SSQDKMAVTDGGYAIGRISTARNKNETIDLSFKMAGMMLLNYVAPKWIEKLLNKITGVELDPKILADKEFLSQIQNNTLQLPKSDNAKDLLEFVDDTKNSKTLFVKYANEFEKIKMLDNGIRDPREYVNIKNLAKFRNDIEKFAQKATTQKNIKSFIKKAKIAKSANIISNVTISSFLLAYALPKAQFAFRKLVTGSDLEPGLA
;
A
#
# COMPACT_ATOMS: atom_id res chain seq x y z
N SER A 1 -7.09 -11.82 -3.73
CA SER A 1 -7.48 -10.41 -3.48
C SER A 1 -8.20 -9.83 -4.69
N SER A 2 -8.82 -8.68 -4.54
CA SER A 2 -9.46 -7.94 -5.65
C SER A 2 -8.44 -7.62 -6.77
N GLN A 3 -7.21 -7.26 -6.40
CA GLN A 3 -6.12 -7.02 -7.35
C GLN A 3 -5.72 -8.27 -8.13
N ASP A 4 -5.73 -9.44 -7.48
CA ASP A 4 -5.38 -10.70 -8.16
C ASP A 4 -6.42 -11.07 -9.20
N LYS A 5 -7.71 -10.84 -8.91
CA LYS A 5 -8.81 -11.06 -9.87
C LYS A 5 -8.70 -10.11 -11.06
N MET A 6 -8.41 -8.82 -10.83
CA MET A 6 -8.18 -7.85 -11.91
C MET A 6 -6.97 -8.24 -12.76
N ALA A 7 -5.86 -8.65 -12.15
CA ALA A 7 -4.68 -9.08 -12.87
C ALA A 7 -4.94 -10.30 -13.77
N VAL A 8 -5.73 -11.26 -13.31
CA VAL A 8 -6.14 -12.43 -14.13
C VAL A 8 -7.02 -12.01 -15.30
N THR A 9 -7.97 -11.10 -15.06
CA THR A 9 -8.87 -10.59 -16.11
C THR A 9 -8.09 -9.80 -17.16
N ASP A 10 -7.20 -8.91 -16.73
CA ASP A 10 -6.36 -8.11 -17.64
C ASP A 10 -5.37 -8.98 -18.41
N GLY A 11 -4.82 -10.02 -17.76
CA GLY A 11 -3.96 -11.02 -18.41
C GLY A 11 -4.70 -11.79 -19.50
N GLY A 12 -5.94 -12.23 -19.23
CA GLY A 12 -6.80 -12.88 -20.22
C GLY A 12 -7.14 -11.97 -21.41
N TYR A 13 -7.45 -10.71 -21.12
CA TYR A 13 -7.69 -9.70 -22.17
C TYR A 13 -6.43 -9.45 -23.02
N ALA A 14 -5.26 -9.33 -22.39
CA ALA A 14 -4.00 -9.13 -23.09
C ALA A 14 -3.68 -10.30 -24.04
N ILE A 15 -3.84 -11.54 -23.59
CA ILE A 15 -3.67 -12.75 -24.41
C ILE A 15 -4.66 -12.75 -25.59
N GLY A 16 -5.93 -12.42 -25.37
CA GLY A 16 -6.94 -12.32 -26.42
C GLY A 16 -6.59 -11.27 -27.47
N ARG A 17 -6.10 -10.11 -27.07
CA ARG A 17 -5.65 -9.04 -28.00
C ARG A 17 -4.43 -9.45 -28.80
N ILE A 18 -3.45 -10.10 -28.18
CA ILE A 18 -2.26 -10.58 -28.88
C ILE A 18 -2.62 -11.68 -29.90
N SER A 19 -3.54 -12.58 -29.57
CA SER A 19 -3.96 -13.65 -30.44
C SER A 19 -4.75 -13.16 -31.69
N THR A 20 -5.29 -11.94 -31.65
CA THR A 20 -6.00 -11.31 -32.78
C THR A 20 -5.11 -10.42 -33.63
N ALA A 21 -3.80 -10.36 -33.38
CA ALA A 21 -2.85 -9.57 -34.15
C ALA A 21 -2.77 -10.07 -35.60
N ARG A 22 -2.72 -9.12 -36.54
CA ARG A 22 -2.77 -9.40 -37.99
C ARG A 22 -1.42 -9.86 -38.54
N ASN A 23 -0.34 -9.43 -37.92
CA ASN A 23 1.02 -9.76 -38.35
C ASN A 23 1.99 -9.81 -37.16
N LYS A 24 3.22 -10.31 -37.41
CA LYS A 24 4.25 -10.49 -36.39
C LYS A 24 4.66 -9.18 -35.71
N ASN A 25 4.72 -8.08 -36.44
CA ASN A 25 5.09 -6.76 -35.90
C ASN A 25 4.01 -6.22 -34.96
N GLU A 26 2.74 -6.39 -35.32
CA GLU A 26 1.60 -6.05 -34.46
C GLU A 26 1.58 -6.91 -33.18
N THR A 27 1.91 -8.20 -33.28
CA THR A 27 2.04 -9.10 -32.12
C THR A 27 3.10 -8.59 -31.15
N ILE A 28 4.29 -8.20 -31.65
CA ILE A 28 5.37 -7.67 -30.83
C ILE A 28 4.96 -6.36 -30.15
N ASP A 29 4.35 -5.45 -30.88
CA ASP A 29 3.91 -4.15 -30.40
C ASP A 29 2.84 -4.28 -29.31
N LEU A 30 1.83 -5.11 -29.55
CA LEU A 30 0.76 -5.40 -28.59
C LEU A 30 1.29 -6.11 -27.33
N SER A 31 2.22 -7.07 -27.50
CA SER A 31 2.84 -7.77 -26.38
C SER A 31 3.63 -6.82 -25.49
N PHE A 32 4.42 -5.92 -26.07
CA PHE A 32 5.16 -4.90 -25.32
C PHE A 32 4.24 -3.94 -24.59
N LYS A 33 3.20 -3.44 -25.28
CA LYS A 33 2.20 -2.53 -24.69
C LYS A 33 1.48 -3.18 -23.53
N MET A 34 0.98 -4.41 -23.68
CA MET A 34 0.24 -5.11 -22.63
C MET A 34 1.11 -5.46 -21.44
N ALA A 35 2.33 -5.97 -21.68
CA ALA A 35 3.29 -6.27 -20.62
C ALA A 35 3.69 -5.00 -19.85
N GLY A 36 3.94 -3.88 -20.55
CA GLY A 36 4.25 -2.59 -19.94
C GLY A 36 3.09 -2.05 -19.10
N MET A 37 1.87 -2.12 -19.60
CA MET A 37 0.68 -1.69 -18.84
C MET A 37 0.47 -2.54 -17.58
N MET A 38 0.61 -3.86 -17.67
CA MET A 38 0.50 -4.74 -16.50
C MET A 38 1.57 -4.43 -15.46
N LEU A 39 2.82 -4.24 -15.88
CA LEU A 39 3.92 -3.89 -14.97
C LEU A 39 3.69 -2.54 -14.29
N LEU A 40 3.26 -1.52 -15.03
CA LEU A 40 2.98 -0.20 -14.48
C LEU A 40 1.76 -0.19 -13.57
N ASN A 41 0.71 -0.96 -13.87
CA ASN A 41 -0.51 -0.99 -13.07
C ASN A 41 -0.37 -1.81 -11.77
N TYR A 42 0.40 -2.89 -11.78
CA TYR A 42 0.42 -3.84 -10.67
C TYR A 42 1.72 -3.85 -9.87
N VAL A 43 2.85 -3.55 -10.50
CA VAL A 43 4.17 -3.63 -9.86
C VAL A 43 4.69 -2.25 -9.45
N ALA A 44 4.67 -1.29 -10.37
CA ALA A 44 5.27 0.03 -10.12
C ALA A 44 4.63 0.78 -8.97
N PRO A 45 3.29 0.83 -8.77
CA PRO A 45 2.69 1.55 -7.64
C PRO A 45 3.16 1.02 -6.29
N LYS A 46 3.26 -0.31 -6.12
CA LYS A 46 3.75 -0.92 -4.88
C LYS A 46 5.22 -0.59 -4.60
N TRP A 47 6.02 -0.54 -5.64
CA TRP A 47 7.44 -0.19 -5.55
C TRP A 47 7.65 1.28 -5.18
N ILE A 48 6.90 2.17 -5.84
CA ILE A 48 6.93 3.61 -5.57
C ILE A 48 6.47 3.90 -4.15
N GLU A 49 5.36 3.30 -3.71
CA GLU A 49 4.87 3.44 -2.34
C GLU A 49 5.91 3.00 -1.31
N LYS A 50 6.52 1.83 -1.52
CA LYS A 50 7.57 1.32 -0.61
C LYS A 50 8.77 2.25 -0.54
N LEU A 51 9.20 2.79 -1.68
CA LEU A 51 10.31 3.74 -1.75
C LEU A 51 9.99 5.04 -1.04
N LEU A 52 8.81 5.61 -1.30
CA LEU A 52 8.37 6.87 -0.69
C LEU A 52 8.16 6.73 0.82
N ASN A 53 7.58 5.62 1.29
CA ASN A 53 7.44 5.33 2.72
C ASN A 53 8.81 5.21 3.40
N LYS A 54 9.80 4.61 2.73
CA LYS A 54 11.18 4.54 3.24
C LYS A 54 11.83 5.93 3.36
N ILE A 55 11.61 6.80 2.37
CA ILE A 55 12.17 8.17 2.36
C ILE A 55 11.53 9.04 3.44
N THR A 56 10.21 8.98 3.60
CA THR A 56 9.48 9.81 4.56
C THR A 56 9.52 9.26 5.99
N GLY A 57 9.82 7.98 6.17
CA GLY A 57 9.86 7.30 7.46
C GLY A 57 8.52 7.21 8.19
N VAL A 58 7.38 7.44 7.50
CA VAL A 58 6.03 7.33 8.05
C VAL A 58 5.35 6.09 7.49
N GLU A 59 5.13 5.08 8.34
CA GLU A 59 4.54 3.78 7.95
C GLU A 59 3.07 3.60 8.36
N LEU A 60 2.50 4.52 9.15
CA LEU A 60 1.12 4.43 9.62
C LEU A 60 0.11 4.88 8.56
N ASP A 61 -1.08 4.27 8.62
CA ASP A 61 -2.21 4.66 7.77
C ASP A 61 -2.62 6.13 8.01
N PRO A 62 -2.95 6.90 6.96
CA PRO A 62 -3.40 8.28 7.09
C PRO A 62 -4.61 8.47 8.02
N LYS A 63 -5.51 7.49 8.11
CA LYS A 63 -6.66 7.55 9.02
C LYS A 63 -6.22 7.58 10.48
N ILE A 64 -5.22 6.79 10.87
CA ILE A 64 -4.66 6.79 12.22
C ILE A 64 -4.03 8.14 12.54
N LEU A 65 -3.27 8.69 11.59
CA LEU A 65 -2.64 10.01 11.75
C LEU A 65 -3.64 11.16 11.77
N ALA A 66 -4.87 10.95 11.27
CA ALA A 66 -5.96 11.93 11.32
C ALA A 66 -6.79 11.84 12.60
N ASP A 67 -6.70 10.73 13.33
CA ASP A 67 -7.47 10.51 14.57
C ASP A 67 -6.97 11.43 15.69
N LYS A 68 -7.85 12.33 16.13
CA LYS A 68 -7.54 13.32 17.18
C LYS A 68 -7.28 12.65 18.54
N GLU A 69 -7.97 11.56 18.81
CA GLU A 69 -7.82 10.81 20.07
C GLU A 69 -6.45 10.13 20.13
N PHE A 70 -6.05 9.48 19.04
CA PHE A 70 -4.71 8.89 18.91
C PHE A 70 -3.60 9.92 19.15
N LEU A 71 -3.72 11.08 18.50
CA LEU A 71 -2.75 12.16 18.65
C LEU A 71 -2.70 12.73 20.06
N SER A 72 -3.87 12.85 20.72
CA SER A 72 -3.97 13.28 22.10
C SER A 72 -3.35 12.28 23.06
N GLN A 73 -3.58 10.97 22.88
CA GLN A 73 -2.98 9.94 23.72
C GLN A 73 -1.46 9.89 23.58
N ILE A 74 -0.90 10.13 22.37
CA ILE A 74 0.55 10.26 22.18
C ILE A 74 1.08 11.50 22.92
N GLN A 75 0.42 12.66 22.79
CA GLN A 75 0.85 13.88 23.44
C GLN A 75 0.87 13.77 24.98
N ASN A 76 -0.10 13.06 25.52
CA ASN A 76 -0.26 12.88 26.97
C ASN A 76 0.47 11.63 27.49
N ASN A 77 1.14 10.88 26.63
CA ASN A 77 1.80 9.61 26.95
C ASN A 77 0.86 8.59 27.62
N THR A 78 -0.38 8.52 27.15
CA THR A 78 -1.44 7.63 27.67
C THR A 78 -1.82 6.52 26.71
N LEU A 79 -1.12 6.42 25.56
CA LEU A 79 -1.39 5.39 24.57
C LEU A 79 -1.06 4.00 25.12
N GLN A 80 -2.08 3.14 25.13
CA GLN A 80 -1.94 1.76 25.60
C GLN A 80 -1.61 0.83 24.42
N LEU A 81 -0.52 0.07 24.58
CA LEU A 81 -0.04 -0.91 23.61
C LEU A 81 0.28 -2.22 24.31
N PRO A 82 0.26 -3.37 23.57
CA PRO A 82 0.82 -4.62 24.07
C PRO A 82 2.28 -4.46 24.57
N LYS A 83 2.66 -5.17 25.60
CA LYS A 83 3.99 -5.06 26.23
C LYS A 83 5.13 -5.31 25.26
N SER A 84 4.96 -6.31 24.39
CA SER A 84 5.93 -6.65 23.37
C SER A 84 5.25 -7.08 22.07
N ASP A 85 6.04 -7.38 21.04
CA ASP A 85 5.57 -7.86 19.73
C ASP A 85 5.49 -9.40 19.64
N ASN A 86 5.70 -10.11 20.75
CA ASN A 86 5.54 -11.56 20.77
C ASN A 86 4.05 -11.95 20.72
N ALA A 87 3.77 -13.15 20.20
CA ALA A 87 2.41 -13.63 19.99
C ALA A 87 1.59 -13.67 21.31
N LYS A 88 2.21 -14.02 22.41
CA LYS A 88 1.54 -14.14 23.71
C LYS A 88 1.04 -12.77 24.19
N ASP A 89 1.91 -11.78 24.25
CA ASP A 89 1.56 -10.43 24.73
C ASP A 89 0.55 -9.73 23.82
N LEU A 90 0.65 -9.97 22.50
CA LEU A 90 -0.29 -9.42 21.52
C LEU A 90 -1.69 -10.00 21.69
N LEU A 91 -1.80 -11.33 21.80
CA LEU A 91 -3.08 -12.00 21.95
C LEU A 91 -3.69 -11.75 23.33
N GLU A 92 -2.90 -11.82 24.40
CA GLU A 92 -3.34 -11.51 25.76
C GLU A 92 -3.92 -10.09 25.85
N PHE A 93 -3.28 -9.12 25.19
CA PHE A 93 -3.77 -7.75 25.17
C PHE A 93 -5.11 -7.60 24.41
N VAL A 94 -5.24 -8.25 23.24
CA VAL A 94 -6.46 -8.19 22.43
C VAL A 94 -7.60 -8.99 23.04
N ASP A 95 -7.30 -10.07 23.77
CA ASP A 95 -8.29 -10.94 24.40
C ASP A 95 -8.77 -10.40 25.76
N ASP A 96 -8.07 -9.42 26.36
CA ASP A 96 -8.52 -8.78 27.60
C ASP A 96 -9.65 -7.77 27.33
N THR A 97 -10.82 -8.02 27.92
CA THR A 97 -12.00 -7.14 27.82
C THR A 97 -11.75 -5.71 28.28
N LYS A 98 -10.81 -5.49 29.20
CA LYS A 98 -10.41 -4.16 29.67
C LYS A 98 -9.79 -3.33 28.54
N ASN A 99 -9.12 -3.99 27.61
CA ASN A 99 -8.45 -3.36 26.47
C ASN A 99 -9.35 -3.18 25.24
N SER A 100 -10.57 -3.71 25.27
CA SER A 100 -11.49 -3.71 24.11
C SER A 100 -11.78 -2.33 23.53
N LYS A 101 -11.73 -1.28 24.37
CA LYS A 101 -11.95 0.12 23.98
C LYS A 101 -10.66 0.88 23.65
N THR A 102 -9.49 0.24 23.73
CA THR A 102 -8.23 0.91 23.41
C THR A 102 -8.11 1.19 21.91
N LEU A 103 -7.38 2.24 21.55
CA LEU A 103 -7.15 2.58 20.15
C LEU A 103 -6.40 1.47 19.42
N PHE A 104 -5.49 0.78 20.11
CA PHE A 104 -4.79 -0.36 19.50
C PHE A 104 -5.75 -1.46 19.06
N VAL A 105 -6.69 -1.88 19.92
CA VAL A 105 -7.69 -2.91 19.57
C VAL A 105 -8.62 -2.42 18.48
N LYS A 106 -9.08 -1.15 18.55
CA LYS A 106 -9.89 -0.52 17.50
C LYS A 106 -9.20 -0.59 16.13
N TYR A 107 -7.95 -0.19 16.05
CA TYR A 107 -7.19 -0.21 14.80
C TYR A 107 -6.79 -1.61 14.36
N ALA A 108 -6.45 -2.50 15.28
CA ALA A 108 -6.18 -3.89 14.96
C ALA A 108 -7.40 -4.55 14.30
N ASN A 109 -8.60 -4.28 14.81
CA ASN A 109 -9.84 -4.74 14.21
C ASN A 109 -10.06 -4.14 12.81
N GLU A 110 -9.86 -2.83 12.63
CA GLU A 110 -10.08 -2.15 11.36
C GLU A 110 -9.05 -2.54 10.28
N PHE A 111 -7.75 -2.55 10.62
CA PHE A 111 -6.66 -2.71 9.65
C PHE A 111 -6.14 -4.14 9.56
N GLU A 112 -6.07 -4.88 10.67
CA GLU A 112 -5.61 -6.26 10.70
C GLU A 112 -6.76 -7.29 10.63
N LYS A 113 -8.01 -6.80 10.53
CA LYS A 113 -9.23 -7.60 10.37
C LYS A 113 -9.40 -8.68 11.44
N ILE A 114 -9.08 -8.35 12.68
CA ILE A 114 -9.29 -9.23 13.82
C ILE A 114 -10.79 -9.27 14.11
N LYS A 115 -11.39 -10.46 14.05
CA LYS A 115 -12.80 -10.62 14.35
C LYS A 115 -13.03 -10.60 15.86
N MET A 116 -13.89 -9.69 16.29
CA MET A 116 -14.29 -9.51 17.68
C MET A 116 -15.68 -10.10 17.90
N LEU A 117 -15.90 -10.69 19.08
CA LEU A 117 -17.21 -11.10 19.56
C LEU A 117 -17.97 -9.92 20.19
N ASP A 118 -19.27 -10.07 20.38
CA ASP A 118 -20.13 -9.01 20.97
C ASP A 118 -19.70 -8.58 22.38
N ASN A 119 -19.01 -9.47 23.11
CA ASN A 119 -18.45 -9.17 24.43
C ASN A 119 -17.13 -8.38 24.37
N GLY A 120 -16.64 -8.03 23.17
CA GLY A 120 -15.46 -7.21 22.97
C GLY A 120 -14.12 -7.95 23.07
N ILE A 121 -14.13 -9.29 23.05
CA ILE A 121 -12.92 -10.11 22.93
C ILE A 121 -12.79 -10.68 21.52
N ARG A 122 -11.56 -11.02 21.16
CA ARG A 122 -11.28 -11.67 19.87
C ARG A 122 -11.97 -13.04 19.77
N ASP A 123 -12.51 -13.37 18.59
CA ASP A 123 -13.01 -14.73 18.33
C ASP A 123 -11.82 -15.70 18.24
N PRO A 124 -11.67 -16.66 19.20
CA PRO A 124 -10.51 -17.56 19.22
C PRO A 124 -10.51 -18.56 18.06
N ARG A 125 -11.63 -18.69 17.32
CA ARG A 125 -11.76 -19.59 16.16
C ARG A 125 -11.23 -18.95 14.88
N GLU A 126 -11.03 -17.63 14.87
CA GLU A 126 -10.58 -16.91 13.70
C GLU A 126 -9.04 -16.79 13.68
N TYR A 127 -8.49 -16.92 12.49
CA TYR A 127 -7.06 -16.78 12.28
C TYR A 127 -6.61 -15.32 12.47
N VAL A 128 -5.53 -15.14 13.22
CA VAL A 128 -4.87 -13.83 13.37
C VAL A 128 -3.46 -13.91 12.78
N ASN A 129 -3.15 -13.00 11.89
CA ASN A 129 -1.79 -12.88 11.37
C ASN A 129 -0.90 -12.14 12.39
N ILE A 130 -0.24 -12.92 13.25
CA ILE A 130 0.62 -12.40 14.32
C ILE A 130 1.75 -11.52 13.77
N LYS A 131 2.32 -11.83 12.61
CA LYS A 131 3.40 -11.04 12.01
C LYS A 131 2.92 -9.64 11.63
N ASN A 132 1.71 -9.55 11.06
CA ASN A 132 1.12 -8.26 10.72
C ASN A 132 0.78 -7.46 11.99
N LEU A 133 0.19 -8.11 12.98
CA LEU A 133 -0.17 -7.46 14.24
C LEU A 133 1.08 -6.96 15.00
N ALA A 134 2.15 -7.75 15.03
CA ALA A 134 3.44 -7.37 15.59
C ALA A 134 4.03 -6.16 14.86
N LYS A 135 4.04 -6.20 13.53
CA LYS A 135 4.49 -5.07 12.70
C LYS A 135 3.67 -3.81 13.00
N PHE A 136 2.36 -3.94 13.05
CA PHE A 136 1.44 -2.83 13.34
C PHE A 136 1.71 -2.20 14.71
N ARG A 137 1.86 -3.02 15.75
CA ARG A 137 2.26 -2.55 17.10
C ARG A 137 3.58 -1.78 17.04
N ASN A 138 4.59 -2.33 16.38
CA ASN A 138 5.91 -1.73 16.29
C ASN A 138 5.90 -0.41 15.49
N ASP A 139 5.09 -0.31 14.45
CA ASP A 139 4.94 0.92 13.66
C ASP A 139 4.29 2.04 14.49
N ILE A 140 3.26 1.71 15.29
CA ILE A 140 2.65 2.66 16.23
C ILE A 140 3.67 3.10 17.30
N GLU A 141 4.39 2.17 17.90
CA GLU A 141 5.40 2.45 18.93
C GLU A 141 6.51 3.36 18.40
N LYS A 142 7.07 3.05 17.23
CA LYS A 142 8.10 3.86 16.58
C LYS A 142 7.61 5.28 16.29
N PHE A 143 6.36 5.43 15.83
CA PHE A 143 5.78 6.73 15.60
C PHE A 143 5.63 7.51 16.91
N ALA A 144 5.11 6.87 17.96
CA ALA A 144 4.96 7.48 19.27
C ALA A 144 6.30 7.90 19.87
N GLN A 145 7.33 7.07 19.79
CA GLN A 145 8.69 7.39 20.23
C GLN A 145 9.26 8.59 19.47
N LYS A 146 9.15 8.60 18.14
CA LYS A 146 9.59 9.75 17.32
C LYS A 146 8.85 11.02 17.69
N ALA A 147 7.54 10.94 17.93
CA ALA A 147 6.74 12.09 18.32
C ALA A 147 7.14 12.65 19.68
N THR A 148 7.39 11.80 20.68
CA THR A 148 7.76 12.21 22.05
C THR A 148 9.17 12.79 22.14
N THR A 149 10.10 12.38 21.26
CA THR A 149 11.46 12.91 21.21
C THR A 149 11.56 14.27 20.55
N GLN A 150 10.51 14.73 19.85
CA GLN A 150 10.50 16.04 19.18
C GLN A 150 10.13 17.16 20.15
N LYS A 151 10.86 18.29 20.11
CA LYS A 151 10.56 19.48 20.91
C LYS A 151 9.14 20.02 20.69
N ASN A 152 8.58 19.81 19.51
CA ASN A 152 7.22 20.23 19.17
C ASN A 152 6.47 19.09 18.51
N ILE A 153 5.77 18.31 19.32
CA ILE A 153 4.97 17.15 18.91
C ILE A 153 3.90 17.56 17.87
N LYS A 154 3.21 18.67 18.06
CA LYS A 154 2.17 19.14 17.13
C LYS A 154 2.73 19.40 15.73
N SER A 155 3.90 20.02 15.66
CA SER A 155 4.59 20.28 14.39
C SER A 155 5.04 18.96 13.72
N PHE A 156 5.57 18.02 14.49
CA PHE A 156 5.95 16.70 13.99
C PHE A 156 4.76 15.95 13.39
N ILE A 157 3.66 15.88 14.11
CA ILE A 157 2.42 15.22 13.65
C ILE A 157 1.90 15.88 12.37
N LYS A 158 1.89 17.22 12.31
CA LYS A 158 1.48 17.95 11.09
C LYS A 158 2.38 17.59 9.90
N LYS A 159 3.69 17.55 10.09
CA LYS A 159 4.65 17.15 9.06
C LYS A 159 4.44 15.71 8.61
N ALA A 160 4.20 14.77 9.54
CA ALA A 160 3.93 13.38 9.23
C ALA A 160 2.66 13.22 8.38
N LYS A 161 1.57 13.94 8.69
CA LYS A 161 0.34 13.97 7.88
C LYS A 161 0.59 14.49 6.47
N ILE A 162 1.32 15.60 6.35
CA ILE A 162 1.65 16.21 5.05
C ILE A 162 2.53 15.25 4.24
N ALA A 163 3.54 14.64 4.85
CA ALA A 163 4.41 13.69 4.19
C ALA A 163 3.63 12.46 3.66
N LYS A 164 2.71 11.92 4.45
CA LYS A 164 1.87 10.77 4.02
C LYS A 164 0.94 11.15 2.87
N SER A 165 0.31 12.33 2.93
CA SER A 165 -0.53 12.84 1.84
C SER A 165 0.30 13.09 0.57
N ALA A 166 1.49 13.67 0.71
CA ALA A 166 2.41 13.87 -0.41
C ALA A 166 2.86 12.56 -1.06
N ASN A 167 3.08 11.49 -0.27
CA ASN A 167 3.38 10.16 -0.80
C ASN A 167 2.26 9.62 -1.68
N ILE A 168 1.01 9.72 -1.23
CA ILE A 168 -0.16 9.25 -1.98
C ILE A 168 -0.28 10.02 -3.29
N ILE A 169 -0.20 11.35 -3.24
CA ILE A 169 -0.30 12.22 -4.42
C ILE A 169 0.85 11.95 -5.40
N SER A 170 2.09 11.84 -4.90
CA SER A 170 3.27 11.58 -5.74
C SER A 170 3.18 10.21 -6.42
N ASN A 171 2.71 9.19 -5.71
CA ASN A 171 2.53 7.85 -6.28
C ASN A 171 1.51 7.88 -7.44
N VAL A 172 0.36 8.52 -7.26
CA VAL A 172 -0.66 8.66 -8.30
C VAL A 172 -0.12 9.46 -9.50
N THR A 173 0.56 10.57 -9.25
CA THR A 173 1.13 11.43 -10.30
C THR A 173 2.19 10.71 -11.12
N ILE A 174 3.13 10.00 -10.47
CA ILE A 174 4.19 9.25 -11.14
C ILE A 174 3.59 8.10 -11.96
N SER A 175 2.64 7.35 -11.41
CA SER A 175 1.97 6.25 -12.11
C SER A 175 1.22 6.76 -13.34
N SER A 176 0.50 7.87 -13.22
CA SER A 176 -0.22 8.49 -14.33
C SER A 176 0.73 8.98 -15.42
N PHE A 177 1.85 9.60 -15.07
CA PHE A 177 2.88 10.04 -16.02
C PHE A 177 3.51 8.86 -16.77
N LEU A 178 3.83 7.78 -16.07
CA LEU A 178 4.40 6.57 -16.68
C LEU A 178 3.43 5.94 -17.70
N LEU A 179 2.15 5.86 -17.36
CA LEU A 179 1.12 5.32 -18.26
C LEU A 179 0.84 6.22 -19.47
N ALA A 180 0.71 7.52 -19.23
CA ALA A 180 0.27 8.44 -20.28
C ALA A 180 1.39 8.87 -21.24
N TYR A 181 2.64 8.87 -20.78
CA TYR A 181 3.73 9.46 -21.53
C TYR A 181 4.93 8.53 -21.74
N ALA A 182 5.45 7.92 -20.68
CA ALA A 182 6.69 7.14 -20.77
C ALA A 182 6.48 5.81 -21.52
N LEU A 183 5.36 5.12 -21.28
CA LEU A 183 5.08 3.86 -21.96
C LEU A 183 4.89 4.01 -23.48
N PRO A 184 4.09 4.96 -23.99
CA PRO A 184 4.00 5.18 -25.44
C PRO A 184 5.34 5.52 -26.09
N LYS A 185 6.16 6.36 -25.46
CA LYS A 185 7.50 6.67 -26.01
C LYS A 185 8.42 5.45 -26.03
N ALA A 186 8.41 4.65 -24.96
CA ALA A 186 9.18 3.40 -24.94
C ALA A 186 8.68 2.41 -26.01
N GLN A 187 7.39 2.33 -26.25
CA GLN A 187 6.78 1.51 -27.28
C GLN A 187 7.24 1.94 -28.69
N PHE A 188 7.25 3.23 -28.97
CA PHE A 188 7.75 3.75 -30.26
C PHE A 188 9.23 3.43 -30.46
N ALA A 189 10.07 3.66 -29.44
CA ALA A 189 11.50 3.38 -29.51
C ALA A 189 11.77 1.87 -29.71
N PHE A 190 11.04 1.01 -28.99
CA PHE A 190 11.13 -0.44 -29.12
C PHE A 190 10.71 -0.91 -30.51
N ARG A 191 9.60 -0.39 -31.04
CA ARG A 191 9.14 -0.70 -32.39
C ARG A 191 10.20 -0.36 -33.43
N LYS A 192 10.76 0.85 -33.38
CA LYS A 192 11.82 1.29 -34.26
C LYS A 192 13.05 0.37 -34.25
N LEU A 193 13.45 -0.08 -33.07
CA LEU A 193 14.56 -1.01 -32.88
C LEU A 193 14.29 -2.39 -33.47
N VAL A 194 13.08 -2.91 -33.34
CA VAL A 194 12.76 -4.30 -33.73
C VAL A 194 12.27 -4.38 -35.17
N THR A 195 11.52 -3.39 -35.66
CA THR A 195 10.92 -3.44 -37.00
C THR A 195 11.56 -2.49 -38.00
N GLY A 196 12.42 -1.57 -37.54
CA GLY A 196 13.05 -0.55 -38.39
C GLY A 196 12.08 0.54 -38.88
N SER A 197 10.79 0.52 -38.45
CA SER A 197 9.76 1.43 -38.92
C SER A 197 9.16 2.24 -37.78
N ASP A 198 8.89 3.52 -38.03
CA ASP A 198 8.15 4.42 -37.13
C ASP A 198 6.64 4.41 -37.41
N LEU A 199 6.18 3.70 -38.46
CA LEU A 199 4.77 3.63 -38.84
C LEU A 199 3.97 2.67 -37.95
N GLU A 200 2.69 3.00 -37.76
CA GLU A 200 1.81 2.09 -37.03
C GLU A 200 1.60 0.77 -37.79
N PRO A 201 1.50 -0.36 -37.07
CA PRO A 201 1.24 -1.65 -37.68
C PRO A 201 -0.11 -1.59 -38.44
N GLY A 202 -0.08 -1.86 -39.74
CA GLY A 202 -1.24 -1.79 -40.62
C GLY A 202 -1.26 -0.61 -41.59
N LEU A 203 -0.30 0.32 -41.47
CA LEU A 203 -0.08 1.43 -42.42
C LEU A 203 1.21 1.22 -43.26
N ALA A 204 1.88 0.11 -43.09
CA ALA A 204 3.10 -0.26 -43.84
C ALA A 204 2.80 -1.34 -44.86
#